data_41215a0e97906e34e550a426e31fee5f
#
_entry.id   41215a0e97906e34e550a426e31fee5f
#
_cell.length_a   1.000
_cell.length_b   1.000
_cell.length_c   1.000
_cell.angle_alpha   90.00
_cell.angle_beta   90.00
_cell.angle_gamma   90.00
#
_symmetry.space_group_name_H-M   'P 1'
#
loop_
_entity.id
_entity.type
_entity.pdbx_description
1 polymer ?
#
loop_
_entity_poly.entity_id
_entity_poly.type
_entity_poly.pdbx_seq_one_letter_code
_entity_poly.pdbx_strand_id
1 'polypeptide(L)'
;NWTGPGISDPDILIQNVNKSGIYILEALDKNSGCKASDTLEVKMEGEPITDVIFTVKNTSCPGIDDGSISIDAIKGGTPDYSISLNGTNGGNSLVFPDLSSGNYILQVTDANGCSYKANITIEQGEALTIDLGPDLHLLEGDKYNISYKASKSVNQIISIVWTPEVCQGCQSFEAIATKDITYQLQIEDKYGCKANDEITIFVKKVRKVYIPNVFSPDADGINDNFIIYSDTGIKQIKSLRIYNRWGGLLFDAKNFPPNDPKYGWNGKFEGKRLDNGVYVFVAEIEFTDNETTIYKGDITISR
;
A
#
# COMPACT_ATOMS: atom_id res chain seq x y z
N ASN A 1 -55.96 27.94 -16.18
CA ASN A 1 -55.62 27.25 -14.93
C ASN A 1 -56.20 25.87 -14.88
N TRP A 2 -55.42 24.92 -14.46
CA TRP A 2 -55.89 23.57 -14.15
C TRP A 2 -56.12 23.44 -12.64
N THR A 3 -57.22 22.76 -12.26
CA THR A 3 -57.47 22.32 -10.90
C THR A 3 -57.79 20.85 -10.87
N GLY A 4 -57.33 20.13 -9.86
CA GLY A 4 -57.59 18.69 -9.71
C GLY A 4 -56.55 17.98 -8.82
N PRO A 5 -56.73 16.70 -8.52
CA PRO A 5 -55.85 15.93 -7.63
C PRO A 5 -54.42 15.84 -8.17
N GLY A 6 -53.44 16.35 -7.41
CA GLY A 6 -52.02 16.26 -7.75
C GLY A 6 -51.52 17.30 -8.73
N ILE A 7 -52.30 18.30 -9.11
CA ILE A 7 -51.81 19.44 -9.90
C ILE A 7 -50.89 20.28 -9.05
N SER A 8 -49.63 20.42 -9.45
CA SER A 8 -48.62 21.21 -8.77
C SER A 8 -48.35 22.55 -9.46
N ASP A 9 -48.52 22.59 -10.78
CA ASP A 9 -48.42 23.82 -11.58
C ASP A 9 -49.69 24.00 -12.40
N PRO A 10 -50.63 24.85 -11.99
CA PRO A 10 -51.94 25.02 -12.63
C PRO A 10 -51.86 25.76 -13.97
N ASP A 11 -50.78 26.44 -14.30
CA ASP A 11 -50.73 27.37 -15.43
C ASP A 11 -50.08 26.79 -16.73
N ILE A 12 -49.61 25.56 -16.69
CA ILE A 12 -49.06 24.91 -17.89
C ILE A 12 -50.16 24.41 -18.84
N LEU A 13 -49.87 24.50 -20.16
CA LEU A 13 -50.85 24.13 -21.19
C LEU A 13 -51.19 22.61 -21.24
N ILE A 14 -50.24 21.78 -20.86
CA ILE A 14 -50.37 20.30 -20.89
C ILE A 14 -50.11 19.78 -19.50
N GLN A 15 -51.11 19.09 -18.88
CA GLN A 15 -50.96 18.45 -17.61
C GLN A 15 -50.85 16.92 -17.78
N ASN A 16 -49.85 16.33 -17.11
CA ASN A 16 -49.75 14.91 -16.93
C ASN A 16 -50.40 14.52 -15.58
N VAL A 17 -51.46 13.80 -15.60
CA VAL A 17 -52.19 13.43 -14.38
C VAL A 17 -52.02 11.95 -14.07
N ASN A 18 -51.82 11.63 -12.78
CA ASN A 18 -51.58 10.29 -12.27
C ASN A 18 -52.48 9.92 -11.08
N LYS A 19 -53.59 10.60 -10.94
CA LYS A 19 -54.63 10.30 -9.92
C LYS A 19 -55.99 10.35 -10.54
N SER A 20 -56.87 9.46 -10.10
CA SER A 20 -58.28 9.53 -10.45
C SER A 20 -58.91 10.76 -9.83
N GLY A 21 -59.84 11.37 -10.51
CA GLY A 21 -60.55 12.54 -10.04
C GLY A 21 -61.07 13.43 -11.15
N ILE A 22 -61.66 14.52 -10.75
CA ILE A 22 -62.18 15.55 -11.64
C ILE A 22 -61.13 16.62 -11.82
N TYR A 23 -60.80 16.90 -13.06
CA TYR A 23 -59.86 17.95 -13.49
C TYR A 23 -60.64 19.01 -14.21
N ILE A 24 -60.43 20.28 -13.85
CA ILE A 24 -61.14 21.44 -14.42
C ILE A 24 -60.10 22.35 -15.06
N LEU A 25 -60.28 22.69 -16.33
CA LEU A 25 -59.53 23.73 -17.03
C LEU A 25 -60.37 24.98 -17.10
N GLU A 26 -59.84 26.05 -16.52
CA GLU A 26 -60.42 27.41 -16.65
C GLU A 26 -59.55 28.23 -17.61
N ALA A 27 -60.15 28.78 -18.67
CA ALA A 27 -59.54 29.72 -19.61
C ALA A 27 -60.14 31.11 -19.35
N LEU A 28 -59.28 32.13 -19.31
CA LEU A 28 -59.64 33.53 -19.18
C LEU A 28 -59.13 34.31 -20.38
N ASP A 29 -60.03 34.90 -21.13
CA ASP A 29 -59.64 35.90 -22.17
C ASP A 29 -59.28 37.22 -21.47
N LYS A 30 -58.01 37.58 -21.49
CA LYS A 30 -57.46 38.80 -20.87
C LYS A 30 -58.01 40.08 -21.45
N ASN A 31 -58.52 40.11 -22.68
CA ASN A 31 -59.00 41.29 -23.36
C ASN A 31 -60.46 41.55 -23.07
N SER A 32 -61.30 40.56 -23.09
CA SER A 32 -62.76 40.63 -22.88
C SER A 32 -63.16 40.35 -21.44
N GLY A 33 -62.35 39.72 -20.64
CA GLY A 33 -62.66 39.22 -19.30
C GLY A 33 -63.58 38.00 -19.28
N CYS A 34 -63.91 37.43 -20.44
CA CYS A 34 -64.76 36.25 -20.54
C CYS A 34 -64.01 35.02 -20.01
N LYS A 35 -64.73 34.15 -19.28
CA LYS A 35 -64.25 32.89 -18.76
C LYS A 35 -64.97 31.74 -19.44
N ALA A 36 -64.24 30.69 -19.72
CA ALA A 36 -64.73 29.38 -20.10
C ALA A 36 -64.12 28.29 -19.23
N SER A 37 -64.83 27.26 -18.93
CA SER A 37 -64.34 26.11 -18.19
C SER A 37 -64.78 24.81 -18.86
N ASP A 38 -63.90 23.81 -18.76
CA ASP A 38 -64.19 22.44 -19.20
C ASP A 38 -63.75 21.48 -18.06
N THR A 39 -64.40 20.34 -18.00
CA THR A 39 -64.22 19.37 -16.91
C THR A 39 -63.95 17.98 -17.51
N LEU A 40 -62.83 17.38 -17.07
CA LEU A 40 -62.42 16.06 -17.44
C LEU A 40 -62.44 15.15 -16.20
N GLU A 41 -63.23 14.05 -16.26
CA GLU A 41 -63.13 13.00 -15.27
C GLU A 41 -62.08 11.97 -15.70
N VAL A 42 -61.05 11.80 -14.87
CA VAL A 42 -60.01 10.77 -15.04
C VAL A 42 -60.30 9.65 -14.06
N LYS A 43 -60.50 8.44 -14.59
CA LYS A 43 -60.62 7.19 -13.80
C LYS A 43 -59.40 6.35 -14.10
N MET A 44 -58.60 6.05 -13.07
CA MET A 44 -57.58 5.04 -13.17
C MET A 44 -58.22 3.69 -12.96
N GLU A 45 -58.04 2.78 -13.92
CA GLU A 45 -58.48 1.40 -13.77
C GLU A 45 -57.40 0.60 -13.03
N GLY A 46 -57.78 -0.04 -11.92
CA GLY A 46 -56.91 -0.83 -11.06
C GLY A 46 -56.44 -0.09 -9.80
N GLU A 47 -55.92 -0.83 -8.87
CA GLU A 47 -55.30 -0.31 -7.66
C GLU A 47 -53.87 0.18 -7.97
N PRO A 48 -53.43 1.33 -7.45
CA PRO A 48 -52.06 1.77 -7.66
C PRO A 48 -51.07 0.86 -6.92
N ILE A 49 -49.83 0.79 -7.42
CA ILE A 49 -48.74 0.18 -6.66
C ILE A 49 -48.50 1.05 -5.41
N THR A 50 -48.74 0.46 -4.22
CA THR A 50 -48.66 1.18 -2.94
C THR A 50 -47.29 1.10 -2.31
N ASP A 51 -46.56 0.01 -2.52
CA ASP A 51 -45.28 -0.24 -1.93
C ASP A 51 -44.47 -1.28 -2.72
N VAL A 52 -43.13 -1.19 -2.67
CA VAL A 52 -42.20 -2.20 -3.20
C VAL A 52 -41.17 -2.49 -2.13
N ILE A 53 -41.18 -3.72 -1.63
CA ILE A 53 -40.22 -4.19 -0.63
C ILE A 53 -39.04 -4.76 -1.37
N PHE A 54 -37.84 -4.33 -1.00
CA PHE A 54 -36.59 -4.78 -1.63
C PHE A 54 -35.48 -4.92 -0.60
N THR A 55 -34.53 -5.80 -0.87
CA THR A 55 -33.29 -6.01 -0.13
C THR A 55 -32.14 -5.52 -0.94
N VAL A 56 -31.21 -4.76 -0.30
CA VAL A 56 -29.99 -4.23 -0.88
C VAL A 56 -28.79 -4.97 -0.29
N LYS A 57 -27.93 -5.49 -1.15
CA LYS A 57 -26.60 -5.96 -0.79
C LYS A 57 -25.59 -4.91 -1.24
N ASN A 58 -24.84 -4.34 -0.30
CA ASN A 58 -23.74 -3.42 -0.58
C ASN A 58 -22.58 -4.16 -1.25
N THR A 59 -21.67 -3.41 -1.93
CA THR A 59 -20.46 -4.00 -2.48
C THR A 59 -19.53 -4.47 -1.37
N SER A 60 -18.75 -5.52 -1.62
CA SER A 60 -17.85 -6.08 -0.61
C SER A 60 -16.62 -5.23 -0.38
N CYS A 61 -16.10 -4.60 -1.45
CA CYS A 61 -14.88 -3.79 -1.45
C CYS A 61 -15.01 -2.58 -2.37
N PRO A 62 -14.16 -1.56 -2.20
CA PRO A 62 -14.02 -0.51 -3.20
C PRO A 62 -13.63 -1.07 -4.57
N GLY A 63 -14.37 -0.65 -5.62
CA GLY A 63 -14.10 -1.02 -7.00
C GLY A 63 -14.51 -2.43 -7.39
N ILE A 64 -15.25 -3.15 -6.53
CA ILE A 64 -15.86 -4.44 -6.85
C ILE A 64 -17.37 -4.25 -7.06
N ASP A 65 -17.87 -4.74 -8.19
CA ASP A 65 -19.26 -4.62 -8.60
C ASP A 65 -20.02 -5.91 -8.24
N ASP A 66 -20.15 -6.21 -6.94
CA ASP A 66 -20.85 -7.38 -6.40
C ASP A 66 -22.07 -7.01 -5.54
N GLY A 67 -22.48 -5.75 -5.61
CA GLY A 67 -23.73 -5.27 -5.04
C GLY A 67 -24.94 -5.86 -5.74
N SER A 68 -26.08 -5.88 -5.08
CA SER A 68 -27.33 -6.33 -5.70
C SER A 68 -28.55 -5.67 -5.07
N ILE A 69 -29.62 -5.61 -5.87
CA ILE A 69 -30.95 -5.20 -5.44
C ILE A 69 -31.87 -6.36 -5.75
N SER A 70 -32.58 -6.85 -4.74
CA SER A 70 -33.58 -7.90 -4.88
C SER A 70 -34.97 -7.38 -4.48
N ILE A 71 -35.98 -7.54 -5.33
CA ILE A 71 -37.37 -7.18 -5.04
C ILE A 71 -38.02 -8.37 -4.37
N ASP A 72 -38.45 -8.18 -3.13
CA ASP A 72 -39.02 -9.22 -2.29
C ASP A 72 -40.53 -9.28 -2.43
N ALA A 73 -41.22 -8.12 -2.60
CA ALA A 73 -42.66 -8.05 -2.79
C ALA A 73 -43.08 -6.73 -3.45
N ILE A 74 -44.14 -6.78 -4.24
CA ILE A 74 -44.83 -5.62 -4.79
C ILE A 74 -46.25 -5.64 -4.22
N LYS A 75 -46.68 -4.51 -3.61
CA LYS A 75 -48.03 -4.39 -3.04
C LYS A 75 -48.89 -3.47 -3.88
N GLY A 76 -50.10 -3.91 -4.19
CA GLY A 76 -51.00 -3.19 -5.09
C GLY A 76 -50.58 -3.27 -6.54
N GLY A 77 -51.25 -2.53 -7.40
CA GLY A 77 -51.08 -2.61 -8.85
C GLY A 77 -51.74 -3.84 -9.47
N THR A 78 -51.82 -3.86 -10.78
CA THR A 78 -52.32 -4.97 -11.57
C THR A 78 -51.16 -5.78 -12.16
N PRO A 79 -50.95 -7.07 -11.83
CA PRO A 79 -49.96 -7.89 -12.53
C PRO A 79 -50.28 -7.91 -14.04
N ASP A 80 -49.30 -7.92 -14.96
CA ASP A 80 -47.90 -8.19 -14.92
C ASP A 80 -47.07 -6.90 -14.66
N TYR A 81 -46.00 -7.05 -13.89
CA TYR A 81 -45.11 -5.91 -13.60
C TYR A 81 -43.91 -5.86 -14.54
N SER A 82 -43.61 -4.68 -15.01
CA SER A 82 -42.36 -4.37 -15.72
C SER A 82 -41.43 -3.58 -14.80
N ILE A 83 -40.21 -4.04 -14.66
CA ILE A 83 -39.23 -3.47 -13.70
C ILE A 83 -38.07 -2.91 -14.47
N SER A 84 -37.65 -1.70 -14.10
CA SER A 84 -36.43 -1.07 -14.65
C SER A 84 -35.57 -0.51 -13.54
N LEU A 85 -34.23 -0.53 -13.76
CA LEU A 85 -33.24 0.06 -12.90
C LEU A 85 -32.46 1.09 -13.71
N ASN A 86 -32.41 2.35 -13.25
CA ASN A 86 -31.82 3.50 -13.97
C ASN A 86 -32.28 3.63 -15.42
N GLY A 87 -33.56 3.30 -15.68
CA GLY A 87 -34.16 3.34 -17.02
C GLY A 87 -33.81 2.16 -17.92
N THR A 88 -32.93 1.25 -17.51
CA THR A 88 -32.70 -0.02 -18.20
C THR A 88 -33.81 -1.02 -17.85
N ASN A 89 -34.54 -1.45 -18.86
CA ASN A 89 -35.66 -2.38 -18.67
C ASN A 89 -35.11 -3.79 -18.35
N GLY A 90 -35.40 -4.28 -17.15
CA GLY A 90 -35.10 -5.65 -16.71
C GLY A 90 -36.20 -6.64 -16.97
N GLY A 91 -37.30 -6.22 -17.63
CA GLY A 91 -38.49 -7.05 -17.84
C GLY A 91 -39.22 -7.30 -16.52
N ASN A 92 -39.40 -8.54 -16.18
CA ASN A 92 -40.00 -9.00 -14.92
C ASN A 92 -38.94 -9.56 -13.94
N SER A 93 -37.65 -9.25 -14.14
CA SER A 93 -36.59 -9.69 -13.24
C SER A 93 -36.76 -9.06 -11.87
N LEU A 94 -36.76 -9.88 -10.83
CA LEU A 94 -36.81 -9.46 -9.43
C LEU A 94 -35.45 -9.27 -8.81
N VAL A 95 -34.34 -9.58 -9.53
CA VAL A 95 -32.95 -9.48 -9.01
C VAL A 95 -32.08 -8.77 -10.01
N PHE A 96 -31.35 -7.78 -9.53
CA PHE A 96 -30.32 -7.05 -10.25
C PHE A 96 -28.99 -7.31 -9.56
N PRO A 97 -28.17 -8.26 -10.03
CA PRO A 97 -26.85 -8.56 -9.51
C PRO A 97 -25.78 -7.66 -10.11
N ASP A 98 -24.54 -7.81 -9.64
CA ASP A 98 -23.31 -7.25 -10.19
C ASP A 98 -23.37 -5.72 -10.33
N LEU A 99 -23.92 -5.06 -9.32
CA LEU A 99 -24.07 -3.62 -9.28
C LEU A 99 -22.89 -2.96 -8.55
N SER A 100 -22.41 -1.86 -9.11
CA SER A 100 -21.45 -0.97 -8.46
C SER A 100 -22.08 -0.27 -7.25
N SER A 101 -21.25 0.26 -6.35
CA SER A 101 -21.71 1.23 -5.36
C SER A 101 -22.22 2.52 -6.03
N GLY A 102 -23.33 3.05 -5.55
CA GLY A 102 -23.94 4.24 -6.15
C GLY A 102 -25.44 4.35 -5.91
N ASN A 103 -26.06 5.34 -6.56
CA ASN A 103 -27.47 5.60 -6.47
C ASN A 103 -28.22 5.02 -7.67
N TYR A 104 -29.31 4.32 -7.40
CA TYR A 104 -30.15 3.67 -8.39
C TYR A 104 -31.58 4.14 -8.26
N ILE A 105 -32.26 4.27 -9.40
CA ILE A 105 -33.68 4.53 -9.47
C ILE A 105 -34.39 3.25 -9.91
N LEU A 106 -35.05 2.62 -8.98
CA LEU A 106 -35.95 1.49 -9.27
C LEU A 106 -37.31 2.04 -9.72
N GLN A 107 -37.79 1.56 -10.85
CA GLN A 107 -39.14 1.85 -11.30
C GLN A 107 -39.87 0.54 -11.60
N VAL A 108 -41.06 0.37 -11.00
CA VAL A 108 -41.95 -0.73 -11.22
C VAL A 108 -43.21 -0.17 -11.91
N THR A 109 -43.61 -0.74 -13.03
CA THR A 109 -44.81 -0.35 -13.79
C THR A 109 -45.75 -1.57 -13.91
N ASP A 110 -46.99 -1.39 -13.60
CA ASP A 110 -48.01 -2.42 -13.69
C ASP A 110 -48.62 -2.54 -15.10
N ALA A 111 -49.50 -3.52 -15.32
CA ALA A 111 -50.15 -3.76 -16.61
C ALA A 111 -51.02 -2.58 -17.06
N ASN A 112 -51.50 -1.74 -16.17
CA ASN A 112 -52.31 -0.56 -16.45
C ASN A 112 -51.47 0.72 -16.66
N GLY A 113 -50.14 0.61 -16.56
CA GLY A 113 -49.22 1.74 -16.71
C GLY A 113 -49.00 2.58 -15.43
N CYS A 114 -49.56 2.17 -14.29
CA CYS A 114 -49.26 2.82 -13.01
C CYS A 114 -47.85 2.50 -12.59
N SER A 115 -47.09 3.50 -12.15
CA SER A 115 -45.69 3.31 -11.81
C SER A 115 -45.36 3.74 -10.39
N TYR A 116 -44.46 2.99 -9.74
CA TYR A 116 -43.82 3.28 -8.47
C TYR A 116 -42.34 3.53 -8.68
N LYS A 117 -41.75 4.51 -8.00
CA LYS A 117 -40.31 4.80 -8.06
C LYS A 117 -39.73 4.82 -6.67
N ALA A 118 -38.53 4.25 -6.53
CA ALA A 118 -37.71 4.31 -5.33
C ALA A 118 -36.29 4.68 -5.68
N ASN A 119 -35.65 5.55 -4.84
CA ASN A 119 -34.22 5.79 -4.88
C ASN A 119 -33.56 4.81 -3.91
N ILE A 120 -32.57 4.08 -4.41
CA ILE A 120 -31.84 3.04 -3.68
C ILE A 120 -30.36 3.38 -3.73
N THR A 121 -29.70 3.31 -2.58
CA THR A 121 -28.24 3.48 -2.51
C THR A 121 -27.60 2.15 -2.21
N ILE A 122 -26.62 1.76 -3.04
CA ILE A 122 -25.68 0.68 -2.75
C ILE A 122 -24.44 1.33 -2.18
N GLU A 123 -24.14 1.05 -0.92
CA GLU A 123 -22.98 1.58 -0.26
C GLU A 123 -21.71 0.82 -0.67
N GLN A 124 -20.57 1.52 -0.64
CA GLN A 124 -19.27 0.92 -0.90
C GLN A 124 -18.78 0.17 0.35
N GLY A 125 -18.30 -1.05 0.17
CA GLY A 125 -17.67 -1.83 1.23
C GLY A 125 -16.39 -1.19 1.75
N GLU A 126 -15.99 -1.54 2.97
CA GLU A 126 -14.78 -1.02 3.61
C GLU A 126 -13.52 -1.56 2.93
N ALA A 127 -12.57 -0.67 2.64
CA ALA A 127 -11.26 -1.04 2.10
C ALA A 127 -10.47 -1.91 3.09
N LEU A 128 -9.83 -2.94 2.56
CA LEU A 128 -8.74 -3.61 3.27
C LEU A 128 -7.47 -2.77 3.07
N THR A 129 -6.80 -2.42 4.16
CA THR A 129 -5.50 -1.72 4.14
C THR A 129 -4.50 -2.44 5.02
N ILE A 130 -3.21 -2.33 4.65
CA ILE A 130 -2.09 -2.82 5.46
C ILE A 130 -1.01 -1.76 5.55
N ASP A 131 -0.19 -1.85 6.60
CA ASP A 131 0.93 -0.96 6.88
C ASP A 131 2.07 -1.79 7.49
N LEU A 132 3.19 -1.87 6.80
CA LEU A 132 4.43 -2.53 7.23
C LEU A 132 5.36 -1.58 8.00
N GLY A 133 5.01 -0.30 8.05
CA GLY A 133 5.85 0.74 8.62
C GLY A 133 6.91 1.26 7.65
N PRO A 134 7.78 2.16 8.13
CA PRO A 134 8.82 2.76 7.29
C PRO A 134 9.97 1.81 7.01
N ASP A 135 10.73 2.08 5.94
CA ASP A 135 11.98 1.40 5.63
C ASP A 135 12.96 1.42 6.81
N LEU A 136 13.73 0.34 6.97
CA LEU A 136 14.68 0.18 8.06
C LEU A 136 16.12 0.34 7.57
N HIS A 137 16.97 0.99 8.38
CA HIS A 137 18.41 1.10 8.18
C HIS A 137 19.13 0.38 9.30
N LEU A 138 19.72 -0.77 9.02
CA LEU A 138 20.30 -1.69 9.99
C LEU A 138 21.80 -1.91 9.73
N LEU A 139 22.51 -2.39 10.72
CA LEU A 139 23.87 -2.89 10.55
C LEU A 139 23.85 -4.36 10.15
N GLU A 140 24.84 -4.78 9.38
CA GLU A 140 25.03 -6.20 9.05
C GLU A 140 25.12 -7.05 10.32
N GLY A 141 24.29 -8.08 10.41
CA GLY A 141 24.17 -8.95 11.57
C GLY A 141 23.07 -8.57 12.57
N ASP A 142 22.46 -7.40 12.44
CA ASP A 142 21.35 -7.01 13.32
C ASP A 142 20.14 -7.93 13.09
N LYS A 143 19.50 -8.28 14.19
CA LYS A 143 18.19 -8.95 14.16
C LYS A 143 17.07 -7.94 14.06
N TYR A 144 16.06 -8.27 13.29
CA TYR A 144 14.87 -7.43 13.14
C TYR A 144 13.60 -8.28 13.02
N ASN A 145 12.49 -7.70 13.43
CA ASN A 145 11.18 -8.32 13.31
C ASN A 145 10.29 -7.46 12.41
N ILE A 146 9.70 -8.07 11.40
CA ILE A 146 8.70 -7.42 10.54
C ILE A 146 7.33 -7.94 10.93
N SER A 147 6.40 -7.02 11.10
CA SER A 147 4.98 -7.30 11.33
C SER A 147 4.15 -6.25 10.59
N TYR A 148 2.92 -6.57 10.27
CA TYR A 148 2.02 -5.64 9.64
C TYR A 148 0.86 -5.25 10.54
N LYS A 149 0.27 -4.08 10.28
CA LYS A 149 -1.03 -3.67 10.79
C LYS A 149 -2.04 -3.74 9.65
N ALA A 150 -3.22 -4.24 9.93
CA ALA A 150 -4.31 -4.27 8.94
C ALA A 150 -5.54 -3.55 9.48
N SER A 151 -6.37 -3.00 8.59
CA SER A 151 -7.64 -2.36 8.95
C SER A 151 -8.68 -3.36 9.45
N LYS A 152 -8.53 -4.64 9.07
CA LYS A 152 -9.44 -5.73 9.49
C LYS A 152 -8.72 -6.71 10.41
N SER A 153 -9.49 -7.38 11.27
CA SER A 153 -8.96 -8.37 12.19
C SER A 153 -8.47 -9.63 11.46
N VAL A 154 -7.48 -10.32 12.03
CA VAL A 154 -6.81 -11.48 11.41
C VAL A 154 -7.75 -12.63 11.05
N ASN A 155 -8.83 -12.82 11.81
CA ASN A 155 -9.84 -13.85 11.52
C ASN A 155 -10.69 -13.56 10.27
N GLN A 156 -10.60 -12.36 9.72
CA GLN A 156 -11.22 -11.99 8.46
C GLN A 156 -10.27 -12.13 7.27
N ILE A 157 -8.95 -12.30 7.52
CA ILE A 157 -7.92 -12.46 6.49
C ILE A 157 -7.76 -13.94 6.18
N ILE A 158 -7.91 -14.31 4.92
CA ILE A 158 -7.84 -15.71 4.45
C ILE A 158 -6.56 -16.03 3.70
N SER A 159 -5.82 -15.02 3.26
CA SER A 159 -4.54 -15.19 2.56
C SER A 159 -3.54 -14.14 3.01
N ILE A 160 -2.31 -14.59 3.27
CA ILE A 160 -1.15 -13.76 3.61
C ILE A 160 0.03 -14.29 2.80
N VAL A 161 0.55 -13.49 1.89
CA VAL A 161 1.63 -13.88 0.97
C VAL A 161 2.77 -12.87 1.08
N TRP A 162 3.94 -13.35 1.50
CA TRP A 162 5.17 -12.59 1.53
C TRP A 162 6.04 -12.86 0.30
N THR A 163 6.66 -11.84 -0.24
CA THR A 163 7.65 -11.94 -1.33
C THR A 163 8.91 -11.14 -0.93
N PRO A 164 10.10 -11.77 -0.85
CA PRO A 164 10.33 -13.22 -1.00
C PRO A 164 9.61 -14.02 0.08
N GLU A 165 9.32 -15.29 -0.21
CA GLU A 165 8.66 -16.18 0.75
C GLU A 165 9.55 -16.37 1.99
N VAL A 166 9.02 -16.00 3.14
CA VAL A 166 9.71 -16.13 4.44
C VAL A 166 9.01 -17.10 5.37
N CYS A 167 7.68 -17.20 5.23
CA CYS A 167 6.82 -18.09 6.00
C CYS A 167 5.44 -18.17 5.35
N GLN A 168 4.72 -19.24 5.61
CA GLN A 168 3.34 -19.43 5.11
C GLN A 168 2.32 -18.85 6.10
N GLY A 169 1.59 -17.80 5.67
CA GLY A 169 0.48 -17.24 6.45
C GLY A 169 0.85 -16.56 7.77
N CYS A 170 2.12 -16.24 8.00
CA CYS A 170 2.53 -15.61 9.25
C CYS A 170 2.23 -14.11 9.29
N GLN A 171 1.90 -13.60 10.49
CA GLN A 171 1.65 -12.18 10.74
C GLN A 171 2.92 -11.39 11.01
N SER A 172 3.97 -12.06 11.41
CA SER A 172 5.29 -11.49 11.66
C SER A 172 6.37 -12.55 11.50
N PHE A 173 7.59 -12.12 11.25
CA PHE A 173 8.77 -12.99 11.22
C PHE A 173 10.01 -12.23 11.70
N GLU A 174 10.98 -12.98 12.26
CA GLU A 174 12.30 -12.48 12.64
C GLU A 174 13.31 -12.86 11.55
N ALA A 175 14.20 -11.95 11.21
CA ALA A 175 15.29 -12.18 10.26
C ALA A 175 16.58 -11.47 10.72
N ILE A 176 17.68 -11.71 10.00
CA ILE A 176 18.99 -11.12 10.24
C ILE A 176 19.36 -10.28 9.01
N ALA A 177 19.80 -9.06 9.25
CA ALA A 177 20.25 -8.13 8.21
C ALA A 177 21.57 -8.61 7.59
N THR A 178 21.53 -9.11 6.36
CA THR A 178 22.72 -9.62 5.65
C THR A 178 23.02 -8.82 4.38
N LYS A 179 21.99 -8.28 3.74
CA LYS A 179 22.04 -7.46 2.53
C LYS A 179 20.75 -6.67 2.40
N ASP A 180 20.75 -5.66 1.55
CA ASP A 180 19.54 -4.94 1.19
C ASP A 180 18.49 -5.89 0.64
N ILE A 181 17.26 -5.77 1.13
CA ILE A 181 16.14 -6.62 0.74
C ILE A 181 14.83 -5.85 0.89
N THR A 182 13.95 -6.00 -0.10
CA THR A 182 12.58 -5.49 -0.03
C THR A 182 11.63 -6.65 0.17
N TYR A 183 10.79 -6.56 1.19
CA TYR A 183 9.69 -7.48 1.41
C TYR A 183 8.39 -6.84 0.96
N GLN A 184 7.64 -7.57 0.15
CA GLN A 184 6.29 -7.22 -0.24
C GLN A 184 5.32 -8.15 0.47
N LEU A 185 4.24 -7.58 0.97
CA LEU A 185 3.15 -8.32 1.58
C LEU A 185 1.87 -8.09 0.78
N GLN A 186 1.20 -9.17 0.43
CA GLN A 186 -0.15 -9.16 -0.10
C GLN A 186 -1.08 -9.94 0.83
N ILE A 187 -2.20 -9.34 1.18
CA ILE A 187 -3.24 -10.01 1.96
C ILE A 187 -4.59 -9.97 1.22
N GLU A 188 -5.44 -10.95 1.51
CA GLU A 188 -6.81 -11.03 1.00
C GLU A 188 -7.75 -11.40 2.15
N ASP A 189 -8.90 -10.72 2.22
CA ASP A 189 -9.92 -11.03 3.20
C ASP A 189 -10.99 -12.00 2.66
N LYS A 190 -11.86 -12.47 3.56
CA LYS A 190 -12.94 -13.40 3.24
C LYS A 190 -13.99 -12.86 2.24
N TYR A 191 -13.93 -11.58 1.93
CA TYR A 191 -14.80 -10.93 0.94
C TYR A 191 -14.11 -10.71 -0.40
N GLY A 192 -12.85 -11.13 -0.54
CA GLY A 192 -12.04 -10.96 -1.74
C GLY A 192 -11.34 -9.59 -1.85
N CYS A 193 -11.42 -8.74 -0.82
CA CYS A 193 -10.67 -7.48 -0.81
C CYS A 193 -9.17 -7.77 -0.67
N LYS A 194 -8.35 -7.11 -1.49
CA LYS A 194 -6.89 -7.25 -1.48
C LYS A 194 -6.22 -5.97 -1.05
N ALA A 195 -5.11 -6.12 -0.33
CA ALA A 195 -4.20 -5.02 0.00
C ALA A 195 -2.76 -5.49 -0.15
N ASN A 196 -1.88 -4.58 -0.52
CA ASN A 196 -0.45 -4.82 -0.61
C ASN A 196 0.32 -3.63 -0.04
N ASP A 197 1.50 -3.93 0.49
CA ASP A 197 2.47 -2.95 0.98
C ASP A 197 3.86 -3.53 0.89
N GLU A 198 4.90 -2.69 0.97
CA GLU A 198 6.29 -3.11 0.94
C GLU A 198 7.13 -2.38 1.98
N ILE A 199 8.20 -3.03 2.42
CA ILE A 199 9.21 -2.47 3.32
C ILE A 199 10.59 -2.86 2.81
N THR A 200 11.50 -1.88 2.74
CA THR A 200 12.89 -2.10 2.36
C THR A 200 13.81 -2.05 3.58
N ILE A 201 14.67 -3.04 3.68
CA ILE A 201 15.73 -3.10 4.69
C ILE A 201 17.03 -2.72 4.01
N PHE A 202 17.59 -1.58 4.38
CA PHE A 202 18.92 -1.12 3.95
C PHE A 202 19.96 -1.58 4.97
N VAL A 203 20.99 -2.31 4.52
CA VAL A 203 21.98 -2.92 5.39
C VAL A 203 23.33 -2.25 5.22
N LYS A 204 23.76 -1.53 6.27
CA LYS A 204 25.09 -0.95 6.34
C LYS A 204 26.08 -1.99 6.82
N LYS A 205 27.06 -2.31 5.99
CA LYS A 205 28.14 -3.25 6.35
C LYS A 205 29.01 -2.74 7.47
N VAL A 206 29.30 -3.61 8.42
CA VAL A 206 30.19 -3.35 9.53
C VAL A 206 31.61 -3.78 9.13
N ARG A 207 32.51 -2.80 8.96
CA ARG A 207 33.92 -3.04 8.59
C ARG A 207 34.79 -2.85 9.83
N LYS A 208 35.07 -3.92 10.54
CA LYS A 208 35.91 -3.89 11.75
C LYS A 208 37.37 -4.04 11.35
N VAL A 209 38.05 -2.92 11.20
CA VAL A 209 39.48 -2.84 10.97
C VAL A 209 40.14 -2.19 12.21
N TYR A 210 41.08 -2.87 12.80
CA TYR A 210 41.91 -2.30 13.88
C TYR A 210 43.33 -2.16 13.39
N ILE A 211 43.86 -0.93 13.42
CA ILE A 211 45.24 -0.60 13.06
C ILE A 211 45.87 0.03 14.30
N PRO A 212 46.89 -0.61 14.92
CA PRO A 212 47.57 -0.08 16.10
C PRO A 212 48.23 1.27 15.79
N ASN A 213 48.31 2.13 16.77
CA ASN A 213 49.06 3.39 16.67
C ASN A 213 50.44 3.35 17.34
N VAL A 214 50.79 2.21 17.96
CA VAL A 214 52.08 1.97 18.61
C VAL A 214 52.43 0.49 18.52
N PHE A 215 53.71 0.17 18.37
CA PHE A 215 54.27 -1.16 18.49
C PHE A 215 55.68 -1.13 19.04
N SER A 216 56.17 -2.26 19.60
CA SER A 216 57.46 -2.35 20.28
C SER A 216 58.34 -3.45 19.68
N PRO A 217 59.12 -3.17 18.61
CA PRO A 217 59.94 -4.19 17.96
C PRO A 217 61.25 -4.43 18.73
N ASP A 218 61.17 -5.03 19.91
CA ASP A 218 62.25 -5.37 20.79
C ASP A 218 62.66 -6.85 20.81
N ALA A 219 61.85 -7.70 20.12
CA ALA A 219 62.02 -9.12 19.97
C ALA A 219 61.66 -9.96 21.21
N ASP A 220 60.72 -9.45 22.04
CA ASP A 220 60.17 -10.17 23.17
C ASP A 220 58.98 -11.10 22.79
N GLY A 221 58.53 -11.03 21.53
CA GLY A 221 57.39 -11.81 21.00
C GLY A 221 56.05 -11.10 21.12
N ILE A 222 55.99 -9.89 21.69
CA ILE A 222 54.78 -9.13 21.93
C ILE A 222 54.83 -7.80 21.15
N ASN A 223 53.90 -7.57 20.26
CA ASN A 223 53.80 -6.35 19.42
C ASN A 223 55.09 -6.01 18.65
N ASP A 224 55.88 -7.02 18.28
CA ASP A 224 57.11 -6.86 17.50
C ASP A 224 56.87 -6.40 16.06
N ASN A 225 55.67 -6.59 15.55
CA ASN A 225 55.30 -6.20 14.21
C ASN A 225 54.08 -5.30 14.20
N PHE A 226 54.07 -4.29 13.36
CA PHE A 226 52.92 -3.50 13.04
C PHE A 226 52.03 -4.27 12.07
N ILE A 227 50.89 -4.74 12.52
CA ILE A 227 49.96 -5.62 11.81
C ILE A 227 48.58 -4.95 11.74
N ILE A 228 47.88 -5.15 10.63
CA ILE A 228 46.46 -4.79 10.48
C ILE A 228 45.63 -5.94 10.95
N TYR A 229 44.77 -5.68 11.93
CA TYR A 229 43.85 -6.68 12.50
C TYR A 229 42.43 -6.51 11.97
N SER A 230 41.76 -7.62 11.79
CA SER A 230 40.33 -7.67 11.45
C SER A 230 39.72 -8.91 12.05
N ASP A 231 38.44 -8.78 12.44
CA ASP A 231 37.62 -9.90 12.87
C ASP A 231 37.03 -10.62 11.64
N THR A 232 36.28 -9.89 10.82
CA THR A 232 35.61 -10.41 9.60
C THR A 232 35.51 -9.30 8.55
N GLY A 233 35.21 -9.69 7.32
CA GLY A 233 34.86 -8.76 6.24
C GLY A 233 36.03 -8.25 5.39
N ILE A 234 37.28 -8.45 5.78
CA ILE A 234 38.44 -8.13 4.92
C ILE A 234 38.72 -9.32 4.00
N LYS A 235 38.79 -9.06 2.70
CA LYS A 235 39.22 -10.03 1.68
C LYS A 235 40.75 -10.09 1.62
N GLN A 236 41.39 -8.93 1.54
CA GLN A 236 42.84 -8.79 1.56
C GLN A 236 43.31 -7.36 1.84
N ILE A 237 44.52 -7.19 2.30
CA ILE A 237 45.21 -5.92 2.33
C ILE A 237 45.96 -5.77 1.02
N LYS A 238 45.49 -4.87 0.14
CA LYS A 238 46.10 -4.64 -1.20
C LYS A 238 47.47 -4.00 -1.10
N SER A 239 47.63 -3.07 -0.15
CA SER A 239 48.91 -2.49 0.13
C SER A 239 49.00 -1.98 1.55
N LEU A 240 50.19 -2.10 2.17
CA LEU A 240 50.58 -1.42 3.40
C LEU A 240 51.93 -0.74 3.14
N ARG A 241 51.95 0.59 3.24
CA ARG A 241 53.15 1.41 3.08
C ARG A 241 53.43 2.21 4.33
N ILE A 242 54.71 2.25 4.74
CA ILE A 242 55.15 3.05 5.87
C ILE A 242 56.14 4.09 5.37
N TYR A 243 56.00 5.30 5.87
CA TYR A 243 56.81 6.46 5.49
C TYR A 243 57.43 7.11 6.71
N ASN A 244 58.60 7.68 6.54
CA ASN A 244 59.15 8.60 7.52
C ASN A 244 58.46 9.99 7.46
N ARG A 245 58.78 10.89 8.38
CA ARG A 245 58.20 12.25 8.45
C ARG A 245 58.49 13.14 7.23
N TRP A 246 59.42 12.76 6.39
CA TRP A 246 59.78 13.49 5.16
C TRP A 246 59.20 12.84 3.91
N GLY A 247 58.34 11.81 4.07
CA GLY A 247 57.68 11.11 2.96
C GLY A 247 58.53 10.02 2.30
N GLY A 248 59.74 9.70 2.86
CA GLY A 248 60.56 8.58 2.40
C GLY A 248 59.88 7.24 2.72
N LEU A 249 59.72 6.38 1.71
CA LEU A 249 59.14 5.05 1.84
C LEU A 249 60.13 4.13 2.60
N LEU A 250 59.65 3.49 3.65
CA LEU A 250 60.40 2.59 4.51
C LEU A 250 59.99 1.13 4.39
N PHE A 251 58.70 0.89 4.06
CA PHE A 251 58.12 -0.44 3.94
C PHE A 251 57.01 -0.43 2.90
N ASP A 252 56.94 -1.50 2.08
CA ASP A 252 55.87 -1.71 1.10
C ASP A 252 55.55 -3.22 1.05
N ALA A 253 54.37 -3.61 1.50
CA ALA A 253 53.85 -4.96 1.36
C ALA A 253 52.54 -4.93 0.58
N LYS A 254 52.29 -5.98 -0.23
CA LYS A 254 51.14 -6.04 -1.13
C LYS A 254 50.45 -7.41 -1.10
N ASN A 255 49.11 -7.39 -1.26
CA ASN A 255 48.25 -8.56 -1.46
C ASN A 255 48.49 -9.65 -0.39
N PHE A 256 48.17 -9.32 0.85
CA PHE A 256 48.31 -10.23 1.99
C PHE A 256 47.07 -10.24 2.88
N PRO A 257 46.85 -11.35 3.67
CA PRO A 257 45.73 -11.41 4.60
C PRO A 257 45.94 -10.55 5.84
N PRO A 258 44.88 -10.09 6.51
CA PRO A 258 44.98 -9.48 7.83
C PRO A 258 45.44 -10.51 8.88
N ASN A 259 45.81 -10.06 10.07
CA ASN A 259 46.19 -10.89 11.22
C ASN A 259 47.47 -11.73 11.03
N ASP A 260 48.24 -11.54 9.97
CA ASP A 260 49.41 -12.35 9.69
C ASP A 260 50.70 -11.55 9.99
N PRO A 261 51.47 -11.88 11.07
CA PRO A 261 52.69 -11.19 11.46
C PRO A 261 53.80 -11.20 10.40
N LYS A 262 53.75 -12.19 9.50
CA LYS A 262 54.71 -12.34 8.41
C LYS A 262 54.78 -11.11 7.48
N TYR A 263 53.63 -10.46 7.31
CA TYR A 263 53.48 -9.29 6.44
C TYR A 263 53.52 -7.97 7.21
N GLY A 264 53.67 -8.03 8.53
CA GLY A 264 53.82 -6.84 9.38
C GLY A 264 55.16 -6.15 9.25
N TRP A 265 55.18 -4.85 9.49
CA TRP A 265 56.43 -4.10 9.53
C TRP A 265 57.10 -4.26 10.89
N ASN A 266 58.35 -4.67 10.91
CA ASN A 266 59.15 -4.95 12.11
C ASN A 266 60.03 -3.76 12.57
N GLY A 267 59.75 -2.53 12.12
CA GLY A 267 60.48 -1.31 12.51
C GLY A 267 61.91 -1.24 11.95
N LYS A 268 62.21 -1.98 10.85
CA LYS A 268 63.51 -1.94 10.18
C LYS A 268 63.35 -1.37 8.76
N PHE A 269 64.42 -0.74 8.30
CA PHE A 269 64.64 -0.32 6.91
C PHE A 269 65.99 -0.82 6.44
N GLU A 270 66.06 -1.52 5.31
CA GLU A 270 67.27 -2.15 4.80
C GLU A 270 68.05 -2.97 5.84
N GLY A 271 67.31 -3.71 6.69
CA GLY A 271 67.89 -4.54 7.75
C GLY A 271 68.34 -3.77 9.01
N LYS A 272 68.36 -2.45 9.02
CA LYS A 272 68.74 -1.63 10.16
C LYS A 272 67.51 -1.23 10.98
N ARG A 273 67.64 -1.25 12.32
CA ARG A 273 66.57 -0.77 13.21
C ARG A 273 66.41 0.75 13.06
N LEU A 274 65.19 1.20 13.01
CA LEU A 274 64.84 2.61 13.02
C LEU A 274 64.72 3.10 14.47
N ASP A 275 64.91 4.41 14.66
CA ASP A 275 64.78 5.05 15.97
C ASP A 275 63.36 5.09 16.48
N ASN A 276 63.19 5.19 17.80
CA ASN A 276 61.94 5.51 18.43
C ASN A 276 61.36 6.80 17.87
N GLY A 277 60.09 6.79 17.50
CA GLY A 277 59.49 7.97 16.89
C GLY A 277 58.21 7.66 16.12
N VAL A 278 57.66 8.70 15.50
CA VAL A 278 56.41 8.64 14.76
C VAL A 278 56.70 8.49 13.27
N TYR A 279 56.00 7.57 12.67
CA TYR A 279 55.98 7.23 11.25
C TYR A 279 54.55 7.33 10.73
N VAL A 280 54.35 7.33 9.43
CA VAL A 280 53.04 7.42 8.80
C VAL A 280 52.78 6.14 8.04
N PHE A 281 51.58 5.56 8.21
CA PHE A 281 51.15 4.45 7.41
C PHE A 281 50.05 4.86 6.41
N VAL A 282 50.02 4.17 5.28
CA VAL A 282 48.92 4.18 4.32
C VAL A 282 48.59 2.73 3.96
N ALA A 283 47.37 2.29 4.23
CA ALA A 283 46.91 0.96 3.93
C ALA A 283 45.68 1.00 3.00
N GLU A 284 45.75 0.21 1.95
CA GLU A 284 44.63 0.00 1.03
C GLU A 284 44.04 -1.39 1.31
N ILE A 285 42.77 -1.44 1.75
CA ILE A 285 42.10 -2.66 2.22
C ILE A 285 40.92 -2.95 1.33
N GLU A 286 40.90 -4.17 0.77
CA GLU A 286 39.76 -4.71 0.00
C GLU A 286 38.90 -5.58 0.90
N PHE A 287 37.61 -5.30 0.92
CA PHE A 287 36.61 -6.03 1.68
C PHE A 287 35.97 -7.16 0.86
N THR A 288 35.25 -8.06 1.51
CA THR A 288 34.59 -9.22 0.86
C THR A 288 33.50 -8.83 -0.15
N ASP A 289 33.03 -7.57 -0.09
CA ASP A 289 32.10 -6.98 -1.07
C ASP A 289 32.79 -6.34 -2.28
N ASN A 290 34.14 -6.52 -2.40
CA ASN A 290 35.04 -5.92 -3.39
C ASN A 290 35.19 -4.38 -3.28
N GLU A 291 34.61 -3.75 -2.26
CA GLU A 291 34.90 -2.36 -1.95
C GLU A 291 36.33 -2.19 -1.42
N THR A 292 36.96 -1.06 -1.74
CA THR A 292 38.31 -0.75 -1.30
C THR A 292 38.31 0.56 -0.53
N THR A 293 38.92 0.54 0.66
CA THR A 293 39.06 1.75 1.50
C THR A 293 40.51 2.00 1.84
N ILE A 294 40.90 3.28 1.83
CA ILE A 294 42.26 3.71 2.22
C ILE A 294 42.22 4.18 3.68
N TYR A 295 43.04 3.53 4.51
CA TYR A 295 43.32 3.93 5.89
C TYR A 295 44.67 4.60 5.95
N LYS A 296 44.79 5.69 6.68
CA LYS A 296 46.05 6.44 6.92
C LYS A 296 46.10 6.95 8.34
N GLY A 297 47.25 6.98 8.90
CA GLY A 297 47.45 7.45 10.26
C GLY A 297 48.91 7.39 10.68
N ASP A 298 49.13 7.69 11.94
CA ASP A 298 50.44 7.67 12.55
C ASP A 298 50.67 6.36 13.29
N ILE A 299 51.93 5.93 13.32
CA ILE A 299 52.38 4.79 14.10
C ILE A 299 53.65 5.14 14.81
N THR A 300 53.72 4.79 16.09
CA THR A 300 54.86 5.05 16.96
C THR A 300 55.68 3.79 17.19
N ILE A 301 56.98 3.84 16.96
CA ILE A 301 57.93 2.86 17.48
C ILE A 301 58.28 3.26 18.91
N SER A 302 58.05 2.35 19.86
CA SER A 302 58.45 2.48 21.26
C SER A 302 59.20 1.22 21.68
N ARG A 303 60.37 1.36 22.29
CA ARG A 303 61.20 0.28 22.80
C ARG A 303 61.62 0.59 24.21
#